data_e1f835c610409d42f1238df62a51be54
#
_entry.id   e1f835c610409d42f1238df62a51be54
#
_cell.length_a   1.000
_cell.length_b   1.000
_cell.length_c   1.000
_cell.angle_alpha   90.00
_cell.angle_beta   90.00
_cell.angle_gamma   90.00
#
_symmetry.space_group_name_H-M   'P 1'
#
loop_
_entity.id
_entity.type
_entity.pdbx_description
1 polymer ?
#
loop_
_entity_poly.entity_id
_entity_poly.type
_entity_poly.pdbx_seq_one_letter_code
_entity_poly.pdbx_strand_id
1 'polypeptide(L)'
;ITTNIKKLVDSNKESIAIASTSTQTEVNENIIQILRQRFNVRNIILDSAVPVDISVVLLNGVSDSLSVDERQNLENYVTNGGNLIIGQNRLAVDIQTQQATPIISDIFELLSNYGFQIEENLVLDKTCGKVNVQQNMGIFRMAVPMDYPFLPIIQTFNEDEVVVSGLEGLRTMFPSEITLDSLHNTMILFQSSDHSSTMSEFYNLNPDPKVNPVFSQLNENGKILAARSEVLNNETGIVGQVILISDSKFFADNGGGGSPENHIFVLNAIDFLLGDSELISLRSREITNRPLEELEDDAKVQWKWANILLPSLFIVGFGFIRLRGEKNRAAMLEELYD
;
A
#
# COMPACT_ATOMS: atom_id res chain seq x y z
N ILE A 1 10.22 6.30 -21.92
CA ILE A 1 11.25 6.82 -22.88
C ILE A 1 12.05 7.93 -22.19
N THR A 2 11.43 8.96 -21.62
CA THR A 2 12.12 10.12 -20.99
C THR A 2 12.94 9.71 -19.77
N THR A 3 12.45 8.79 -18.93
CA THR A 3 13.17 8.21 -17.79
C THR A 3 14.44 7.48 -18.24
N ASN A 4 14.38 6.78 -19.37
CA ASN A 4 15.54 6.09 -19.95
C ASN A 4 16.54 7.07 -20.58
N ILE A 5 16.07 8.20 -21.11
CA ILE A 5 16.94 9.26 -21.64
C ILE A 5 17.68 9.94 -20.48
N LYS A 6 17.01 10.28 -19.38
CA LYS A 6 17.67 10.85 -18.18
C LYS A 6 18.71 9.88 -17.63
N LYS A 7 18.41 8.56 -17.56
CA LYS A 7 19.40 7.52 -17.19
C LYS A 7 20.68 7.51 -18.05
N LEU A 8 20.58 7.91 -19.31
CA LEU A 8 21.71 7.90 -20.24
C LEU A 8 22.51 9.22 -20.24
N VAL A 9 21.89 10.30 -19.79
CA VAL A 9 22.47 11.65 -19.82
C VAL A 9 23.08 12.04 -18.47
N ASP A 10 22.48 11.60 -17.35
CA ASP A 10 23.02 11.88 -16.01
C ASP A 10 24.22 10.99 -15.71
N SER A 11 25.40 11.55 -15.88
CA SER A 11 26.68 10.92 -15.52
C SER A 11 26.89 10.82 -13.99
N ASN A 12 26.10 11.53 -13.18
CA ASN A 12 26.16 11.53 -11.72
C ASN A 12 24.81 11.07 -11.16
N LYS A 13 24.76 9.82 -10.66
CA LYS A 13 23.59 9.31 -9.95
C LYS A 13 23.55 9.91 -8.55
N GLU A 14 22.38 10.41 -8.14
CA GLU A 14 22.14 10.80 -6.76
C GLU A 14 22.41 9.65 -5.79
N SER A 15 23.03 9.95 -4.65
CA SER A 15 23.36 8.96 -3.62
C SER A 15 22.22 8.91 -2.60
N ILE A 16 21.71 7.71 -2.39
CA ILE A 16 20.72 7.41 -1.37
C ILE A 16 21.24 6.30 -0.46
N ALA A 17 20.76 6.25 0.77
CA ALA A 17 21.17 5.22 1.71
C ALA A 17 20.00 4.38 2.20
N ILE A 18 20.25 3.07 2.34
CA ILE A 18 19.44 2.18 3.15
C ILE A 18 20.12 2.13 4.52
N ALA A 19 19.47 2.71 5.50
CA ALA A 19 19.97 2.73 6.87
C ALA A 19 19.55 1.46 7.61
N SER A 20 20.43 0.97 8.44
CA SER A 20 20.18 -0.10 9.41
C SER A 20 20.54 0.37 10.80
N THR A 21 19.86 -0.21 11.78
CA THR A 21 20.15 -0.07 13.20
C THR A 21 20.65 -1.41 13.74
N SER A 22 21.11 -1.42 14.97
CA SER A 22 21.52 -2.65 15.68
C SER A 22 20.36 -3.67 15.84
N THR A 23 19.11 -3.19 15.74
CA THR A 23 17.90 -4.00 15.98
C THR A 23 17.05 -4.22 14.72
N GLN A 24 17.54 -3.81 13.54
CA GLN A 24 16.79 -3.99 12.30
C GLN A 24 16.78 -5.46 11.85
N THR A 25 15.58 -5.93 11.49
CA THR A 25 15.36 -7.34 11.12
C THR A 25 14.81 -7.53 9.70
N GLU A 26 14.37 -6.47 9.03
CA GLU A 26 13.71 -6.59 7.72
C GLU A 26 14.72 -6.64 6.56
N VAL A 27 14.48 -7.55 5.61
CA VAL A 27 15.28 -7.71 4.40
C VAL A 27 14.59 -6.97 3.25
N ASN A 28 15.33 -6.13 2.53
CA ASN A 28 14.81 -5.20 1.51
C ASN A 28 15.52 -5.36 0.15
N GLU A 29 15.94 -6.56 -0.23
CA GLU A 29 16.75 -6.78 -1.44
C GLU A 29 16.01 -6.39 -2.73
N ASN A 30 14.70 -6.66 -2.82
CA ASN A 30 13.91 -6.35 -4.00
C ASN A 30 13.89 -4.84 -4.28
N ILE A 31 13.59 -4.03 -3.27
CA ILE A 31 13.57 -2.57 -3.44
C ILE A 31 14.97 -2.02 -3.71
N ILE A 32 16.00 -2.55 -3.07
CA ILE A 32 17.40 -2.17 -3.29
C ILE A 32 17.81 -2.42 -4.75
N GLN A 33 17.45 -3.57 -5.34
CA GLN A 33 17.73 -3.86 -6.74
C GLN A 33 17.07 -2.87 -7.70
N ILE A 34 15.85 -2.45 -7.40
CA ILE A 34 15.13 -1.46 -8.20
C ILE A 34 15.78 -0.08 -8.09
N LEU A 35 16.11 0.33 -6.86
CA LEU A 35 16.75 1.62 -6.60
C LEU A 35 18.13 1.72 -7.25
N ARG A 36 18.93 0.65 -7.24
CA ARG A 36 20.26 0.60 -7.89
C ARG A 36 20.22 0.83 -9.40
N GLN A 37 19.09 0.59 -10.03
CA GLN A 37 18.96 0.89 -11.46
C GLN A 37 19.07 2.39 -11.76
N ARG A 38 18.70 3.23 -10.78
CA ARG A 38 18.58 4.69 -10.97
C ARG A 38 19.50 5.49 -10.06
N PHE A 39 19.72 5.05 -8.82
CA PHE A 39 20.46 5.74 -7.79
C PHE A 39 21.76 5.02 -7.46
N ASN A 40 22.69 5.73 -6.83
CA ASN A 40 23.83 5.15 -6.15
C ASN A 40 23.39 4.75 -4.74
N VAL A 41 23.07 3.45 -4.53
CA VAL A 41 22.53 2.96 -3.27
C VAL A 41 23.65 2.46 -2.38
N ARG A 42 23.75 3.05 -1.18
CA ARG A 42 24.71 2.64 -0.14
C ARG A 42 23.96 2.09 1.07
N ASN A 43 24.51 1.06 1.69
CA ASN A 43 24.07 0.59 2.99
C ASN A 43 24.89 1.32 4.06
N ILE A 44 24.21 1.91 5.04
CA ILE A 44 24.84 2.60 6.17
C ILE A 44 24.31 2.03 7.49
N ILE A 45 25.12 2.11 8.54
CA ILE A 45 24.71 1.82 9.91
C ILE A 45 24.63 3.15 10.63
N LEU A 46 23.54 3.38 11.38
CA LEU A 46 23.32 4.66 12.07
C LEU A 46 24.19 4.86 13.30
N ASP A 47 25.08 3.94 13.64
CA ASP A 47 26.12 4.12 14.69
C ASP A 47 27.13 5.24 14.39
N SER A 48 27.15 5.69 13.13
CA SER A 48 27.98 6.80 12.65
C SER A 48 27.14 7.84 11.90
N ALA A 49 27.69 9.06 11.81
CA ALA A 49 26.99 10.15 11.12
C ALA A 49 26.70 9.79 9.65
N VAL A 50 25.50 10.13 9.17
CA VAL A 50 25.13 9.94 7.79
C VAL A 50 26.02 10.80 6.88
N PRO A 51 26.66 10.22 5.86
CA PRO A 51 27.52 10.97 4.94
C PRO A 51 26.78 12.14 4.25
N VAL A 52 27.47 13.27 4.13
CA VAL A 52 26.89 14.54 3.62
C VAL A 52 26.36 14.44 2.18
N ASP A 53 26.90 13.51 1.41
CA ASP A 53 26.51 13.27 0.01
C ASP A 53 25.29 12.34 -0.14
N ILE A 54 24.68 11.90 0.96
CA ILE A 54 23.43 11.15 0.97
C ILE A 54 22.25 12.14 0.97
N SER A 55 21.47 12.11 -0.10
CA SER A 55 20.33 13.00 -0.29
C SER A 55 19.04 12.46 0.34
N VAL A 56 18.88 11.13 0.42
CA VAL A 56 17.71 10.46 1.01
C VAL A 56 18.14 9.22 1.77
N VAL A 57 17.61 9.05 2.98
CA VAL A 57 17.79 7.86 3.82
C VAL A 57 16.47 7.09 3.86
N LEU A 58 16.52 5.78 3.62
CA LEU A 58 15.42 4.85 3.89
C LEU A 58 15.76 4.05 5.15
N LEU A 59 14.84 4.08 6.12
CA LEU A 59 14.92 3.28 7.34
C LEU A 59 13.66 2.42 7.46
N ASN A 60 13.84 1.13 7.74
CA ASN A 60 12.71 0.21 7.77
C ASN A 60 12.74 -0.67 9.02
N GLY A 61 11.71 -0.55 9.86
CA GLY A 61 11.45 -1.43 10.97
C GLY A 61 12.47 -1.33 12.12
N VAL A 62 12.26 -0.43 13.04
CA VAL A 62 12.97 -0.38 14.33
C VAL A 62 12.18 -1.20 15.33
N SER A 63 12.73 -2.30 15.82
CA SER A 63 12.03 -3.25 16.70
C SER A 63 12.33 -3.08 18.19
N ASP A 64 13.34 -2.26 18.54
CA ASP A 64 13.77 -1.96 19.89
C ASP A 64 14.26 -0.51 19.95
N SER A 65 14.66 -0.02 21.12
CA SER A 65 15.20 1.34 21.26
C SER A 65 16.49 1.53 20.48
N LEU A 66 16.63 2.69 19.87
CA LEU A 66 17.86 3.11 19.23
C LEU A 66 18.94 3.33 20.31
N SER A 67 20.18 3.11 19.95
CA SER A 67 21.29 3.61 20.76
C SER A 67 21.30 5.15 20.73
N VAL A 68 21.96 5.76 21.71
CA VAL A 68 22.06 7.24 21.78
C VAL A 68 22.69 7.80 20.50
N ASP A 69 23.70 7.13 19.98
CA ASP A 69 24.39 7.57 18.76
C ASP A 69 23.49 7.41 17.52
N GLU A 70 22.79 6.28 17.38
CA GLU A 70 21.86 6.04 16.26
C GLU A 70 20.74 7.09 16.22
N ARG A 71 20.13 7.38 17.38
CA ARG A 71 19.09 8.40 17.50
C ARG A 71 19.63 9.78 17.14
N GLN A 72 20.78 10.17 17.71
CA GLN A 72 21.37 11.48 17.48
C GLN A 72 21.81 11.67 16.02
N ASN A 73 22.39 10.63 15.40
CA ASN A 73 22.80 10.68 14.01
C ASN A 73 21.59 10.84 13.05
N LEU A 74 20.49 10.15 13.32
CA LEU A 74 19.26 10.28 12.53
C LEU A 74 18.61 11.66 12.72
N GLU A 75 18.51 12.14 13.97
CA GLU A 75 17.96 13.46 14.29
C GLU A 75 18.81 14.57 13.66
N ASN A 76 20.15 14.51 13.80
CA ASN A 76 21.05 15.47 13.19
C ASN A 76 20.95 15.48 11.66
N TYR A 77 20.77 14.31 11.04
CA TYR A 77 20.61 14.22 9.59
C TYR A 77 19.37 14.97 9.13
N VAL A 78 18.22 14.74 9.76
CA VAL A 78 16.95 15.38 9.38
C VAL A 78 16.99 16.88 9.69
N THR A 79 17.45 17.29 10.87
CA THR A 79 17.51 18.70 11.27
C THR A 79 18.51 19.53 10.46
N ASN A 80 19.48 18.89 9.82
CA ASN A 80 20.40 19.53 8.87
C ASN A 80 19.91 19.48 7.41
N GLY A 81 18.62 19.19 7.18
CA GLY A 81 17.99 19.21 5.85
C GLY A 81 18.03 17.89 5.11
N GLY A 82 18.37 16.80 5.78
CA GLY A 82 18.30 15.46 5.21
C GLY A 82 16.86 15.00 5.04
N ASN A 83 16.64 14.12 4.06
CA ASN A 83 15.33 13.56 3.74
C ASN A 83 15.24 12.11 4.19
N LEU A 84 14.18 11.76 4.94
CA LEU A 84 13.98 10.45 5.52
C LEU A 84 12.69 9.81 4.99
N ILE A 85 12.77 8.57 4.55
CA ILE A 85 11.61 7.71 4.34
C ILE A 85 11.68 6.60 5.37
N ILE A 86 10.64 6.45 6.18
CA ILE A 86 10.60 5.47 7.25
C ILE A 86 9.34 4.62 7.18
N GLY A 87 9.52 3.29 7.22
CA GLY A 87 8.45 2.31 7.43
C GLY A 87 8.50 1.81 8.87
N GLN A 88 7.46 2.07 9.69
CA GLN A 88 7.48 1.73 11.11
C GLN A 88 6.13 1.21 11.60
N ASN A 89 6.10 -0.01 12.14
CA ASN A 89 4.94 -0.55 12.85
C ASN A 89 4.95 -0.13 14.32
N ARG A 90 3.76 -0.02 14.90
CA ARG A 90 3.61 0.10 16.37
C ARG A 90 3.59 -1.24 17.08
N LEU A 91 3.19 -2.28 16.35
CA LEU A 91 3.02 -3.64 16.87
C LEU A 91 3.90 -4.62 16.11
N ALA A 92 4.59 -5.48 16.84
CA ALA A 92 5.25 -6.66 16.29
C ALA A 92 4.22 -7.79 16.18
N VAL A 93 3.99 -8.27 14.95
CA VAL A 93 2.97 -9.29 14.64
C VAL A 93 3.66 -10.60 14.30
N ASP A 94 3.29 -11.65 15.03
CA ASP A 94 3.62 -13.04 14.73
C ASP A 94 2.37 -13.78 14.25
N ILE A 95 2.32 -14.06 12.95
CA ILE A 95 1.20 -14.76 12.31
C ILE A 95 1.13 -16.24 12.77
N GLN A 96 2.26 -16.85 13.09
CA GLN A 96 2.30 -18.28 13.47
C GLN A 96 1.69 -18.51 14.85
N THR A 97 1.98 -17.63 15.80
CA THR A 97 1.41 -17.67 17.15
C THR A 97 0.09 -16.89 17.26
N GLN A 98 -0.29 -16.15 16.19
CA GLN A 98 -1.47 -15.26 16.16
C GLN A 98 -1.43 -14.21 17.28
N GLN A 99 -0.26 -13.65 17.57
CA GLN A 99 -0.03 -12.64 18.58
C GLN A 99 0.47 -11.33 17.99
N ALA A 100 0.07 -10.24 18.59
CA ALA A 100 0.64 -8.92 18.35
C ALA A 100 1.06 -8.32 19.69
N THR A 101 2.26 -7.76 19.74
CA THR A 101 2.84 -7.14 20.94
C THR A 101 3.33 -5.75 20.64
N PRO A 102 3.10 -4.75 21.52
CA PRO A 102 3.62 -3.41 21.33
C PRO A 102 5.14 -3.39 21.21
N ILE A 103 5.63 -2.62 20.24
CA ILE A 103 7.05 -2.30 20.12
C ILE A 103 7.34 -1.15 21.09
N ILE A 104 8.32 -1.37 21.97
CA ILE A 104 8.80 -0.36 22.92
C ILE A 104 10.09 0.21 22.34
N SER A 105 10.04 1.45 21.85
CA SER A 105 11.18 2.10 21.22
C SER A 105 11.06 3.62 21.35
N ASP A 106 12.18 4.29 21.47
CA ASP A 106 12.28 5.75 21.46
C ASP A 106 12.13 6.36 20.06
N ILE A 107 12.08 5.52 19.00
CA ILE A 107 11.73 5.97 17.64
C ILE A 107 10.37 6.68 17.61
N PHE A 108 9.42 6.25 18.45
CA PHE A 108 8.09 6.88 18.50
C PHE A 108 8.13 8.29 19.06
N GLU A 109 9.02 8.55 20.02
CA GLU A 109 9.27 9.90 20.51
C GLU A 109 9.91 10.77 19.43
N LEU A 110 10.88 10.24 18.69
CA LEU A 110 11.51 10.93 17.57
C LEU A 110 10.47 11.28 16.48
N LEU A 111 9.60 10.33 16.12
CA LEU A 111 8.53 10.55 15.15
C LEU A 111 7.52 11.60 15.65
N SER A 112 7.24 11.62 16.95
CA SER A 112 6.38 12.65 17.56
C SER A 112 6.99 14.05 17.43
N ASN A 113 8.31 14.19 17.52
CA ASN A 113 9.02 15.45 17.27
C ASN A 113 8.93 15.92 15.81
N TYR A 114 8.59 15.00 14.88
CA TYR A 114 8.34 15.29 13.47
C TYR A 114 6.85 15.48 13.15
N GLY A 115 5.98 15.43 14.17
CA GLY A 115 4.54 15.62 14.01
C GLY A 115 3.73 14.35 13.74
N PHE A 116 4.31 13.17 13.96
CA PHE A 116 3.64 11.88 13.75
C PHE A 116 3.47 11.12 15.05
N GLN A 117 2.27 10.66 15.34
CA GLN A 117 2.00 9.69 16.38
C GLN A 117 1.46 8.41 15.75
N ILE A 118 2.13 7.28 15.99
CA ILE A 118 1.65 5.96 15.57
C ILE A 118 0.88 5.35 16.73
N GLU A 119 -0.41 5.10 16.51
CA GLU A 119 -1.32 4.57 17.54
C GLU A 119 -1.04 3.09 17.82
N GLU A 120 -1.27 2.67 19.07
CA GLU A 120 -1.11 1.27 19.47
C GLU A 120 -2.34 0.45 19.06
N ASN A 121 -2.53 0.32 17.74
CA ASN A 121 -3.63 -0.40 17.13
C ASN A 121 -3.20 -1.08 15.84
N LEU A 122 -4.03 -1.98 15.33
CA LEU A 122 -3.97 -2.52 13.98
C LEU A 122 -5.14 -1.97 13.18
N VAL A 123 -4.86 -1.46 11.99
CA VAL A 123 -5.91 -1.04 11.05
C VAL A 123 -6.33 -2.21 10.20
N LEU A 124 -7.65 -2.39 10.12
CA LEU A 124 -8.32 -3.39 9.31
C LEU A 124 -9.13 -2.70 8.21
N ASP A 125 -9.13 -3.28 7.00
CA ASP A 125 -9.90 -2.74 5.88
C ASP A 125 -10.64 -3.86 5.14
N LYS A 126 -11.84 -3.57 4.67
CA LYS A 126 -12.63 -4.49 3.85
C LYS A 126 -11.97 -4.74 2.50
N THR A 127 -11.30 -3.72 1.94
CA THR A 127 -10.46 -3.84 0.75
C THR A 127 -9.10 -4.39 1.14
N CYS A 128 -8.93 -5.70 1.06
CA CYS A 128 -7.77 -6.38 1.63
C CYS A 128 -7.24 -7.53 0.78
N GLY A 129 -6.04 -7.95 1.10
CA GLY A 129 -5.42 -9.17 0.58
C GLY A 129 -6.04 -10.44 1.15
N LYS A 130 -5.62 -11.59 0.60
CA LYS A 130 -6.10 -12.91 0.99
C LYS A 130 -4.99 -13.74 1.62
N VAL A 131 -5.36 -14.56 2.59
CA VAL A 131 -4.49 -15.59 3.17
C VAL A 131 -5.06 -16.98 2.88
N ASN A 132 -4.19 -17.95 2.71
CA ASN A 132 -4.59 -19.33 2.50
C ASN A 132 -4.76 -20.04 3.84
N VAL A 133 -5.99 -20.40 4.17
CA VAL A 133 -6.32 -21.12 5.40
C VAL A 133 -6.52 -22.60 5.10
N GLN A 134 -5.86 -23.47 5.87
CA GLN A 134 -6.05 -24.92 5.76
C GLN A 134 -7.40 -25.31 6.36
N GLN A 135 -8.30 -25.80 5.53
CA GLN A 135 -9.60 -26.33 5.97
C GLN A 135 -9.65 -27.86 5.79
N ASN A 136 -10.14 -28.55 6.83
CA ASN A 136 -10.37 -29.98 6.78
C ASN A 136 -11.75 -30.24 6.18
N MET A 137 -11.79 -30.82 4.98
CA MET A 137 -13.02 -31.28 4.33
C MET A 137 -13.08 -32.81 4.34
N GLY A 138 -13.46 -33.38 5.46
CA GLY A 138 -13.45 -34.83 5.67
C GLY A 138 -12.02 -35.39 5.70
N ILE A 139 -11.66 -36.23 4.74
CA ILE A 139 -10.31 -36.82 4.62
C ILE A 139 -9.32 -35.95 3.84
N PHE A 140 -9.79 -34.86 3.24
CA PHE A 140 -8.95 -33.96 2.46
C PHE A 140 -8.64 -32.67 3.24
N ARG A 141 -7.41 -32.17 3.08
CA ARG A 141 -7.01 -30.84 3.50
C ARG A 141 -6.90 -29.96 2.27
N MET A 142 -7.61 -28.84 2.26
CA MET A 142 -7.56 -27.87 1.18
C MET A 142 -7.16 -26.51 1.72
N ALA A 143 -6.29 -25.80 0.98
CA ALA A 143 -6.01 -24.40 1.23
C ALA A 143 -7.11 -23.56 0.57
N VAL A 144 -7.86 -22.83 1.37
CA VAL A 144 -8.93 -21.95 0.90
C VAL A 144 -8.49 -20.51 1.08
N PRO A 145 -8.47 -19.69 0.02
CA PRO A 145 -8.17 -18.27 0.15
C PRO A 145 -9.31 -17.56 0.88
N MET A 146 -8.98 -16.83 1.94
CA MET A 146 -9.90 -16.03 2.75
C MET A 146 -9.43 -14.59 2.77
N ASP A 147 -10.36 -13.64 2.67
CA ASP A 147 -10.08 -12.23 2.85
C ASP A 147 -9.51 -11.98 4.25
N TYR A 148 -8.45 -11.19 4.34
CA TYR A 148 -7.76 -10.95 5.59
C TYR A 148 -7.57 -9.45 5.82
N PRO A 149 -8.51 -8.79 6.55
CA PRO A 149 -8.57 -7.35 6.71
C PRO A 149 -7.31 -6.67 7.27
N PHE A 150 -6.44 -7.41 7.93
CA PHE A 150 -5.14 -6.92 8.40
C PHE A 150 -4.10 -6.69 7.28
N LEU A 151 -4.45 -7.00 6.04
CA LEU A 151 -3.62 -6.75 4.84
C LEU A 151 -4.33 -5.75 3.93
N PRO A 152 -4.51 -4.49 4.35
CA PRO A 152 -5.19 -3.49 3.53
C PRO A 152 -4.55 -3.31 2.15
N ILE A 153 -5.41 -3.15 1.13
CA ILE A 153 -5.03 -2.69 -0.20
C ILE A 153 -5.55 -1.26 -0.33
N ILE A 154 -4.62 -0.33 -0.30
CA ILE A 154 -4.93 1.10 -0.23
C ILE A 154 -5.26 1.62 -1.62
N GLN A 155 -6.44 2.23 -1.76
CA GLN A 155 -6.93 2.88 -2.97
C GLN A 155 -7.33 4.35 -2.73
N THR A 156 -7.26 4.81 -1.47
CA THR A 156 -7.60 6.17 -1.07
C THR A 156 -6.33 7.00 -0.92
N PHE A 157 -6.07 7.84 -1.91
CA PHE A 157 -4.90 8.71 -2.00
C PHE A 157 -5.29 10.18 -1.90
N ASN A 158 -4.38 10.99 -1.38
CA ASN A 158 -4.53 12.44 -1.41
C ASN A 158 -4.16 12.95 -2.82
N GLU A 159 -5.14 13.35 -3.61
CA GLU A 159 -4.97 13.79 -5.00
C GLU A 159 -4.09 15.06 -5.12
N ASP A 160 -3.99 15.87 -4.08
CA ASP A 160 -3.15 17.06 -4.04
C ASP A 160 -1.65 16.73 -3.88
N GLU A 161 -1.33 15.49 -3.51
CA GLU A 161 0.03 15.05 -3.23
C GLU A 161 0.65 14.31 -4.43
N VAL A 162 1.69 14.92 -5.00
CA VAL A 162 2.37 14.39 -6.20
C VAL A 162 2.99 13.01 -5.94
N VAL A 163 3.43 12.73 -4.71
CA VAL A 163 4.06 11.45 -4.30
C VAL A 163 3.18 10.26 -4.62
N VAL A 164 1.88 10.40 -4.47
CA VAL A 164 0.90 9.32 -4.69
C VAL A 164 0.23 9.36 -6.06
N SER A 165 0.66 10.29 -6.93
CA SER A 165 0.07 10.45 -8.25
C SER A 165 0.25 9.21 -9.12
N GLY A 166 -0.86 8.74 -9.71
CA GLY A 166 -0.90 7.61 -10.63
C GLY A 166 -0.81 6.24 -9.97
N LEU A 167 -0.92 6.16 -8.64
CA LEU A 167 -1.02 4.89 -7.92
C LEU A 167 -2.47 4.40 -7.91
N GLU A 168 -2.67 3.08 -7.98
CA GLU A 168 -4.00 2.46 -8.00
C GLU A 168 -4.23 1.54 -6.79
N GLY A 169 -3.17 0.93 -6.24
CA GLY A 169 -3.35 0.01 -5.11
C GLY A 169 -2.07 -0.35 -4.37
N LEU A 170 -1.79 0.30 -3.24
CA LEU A 170 -0.66 -0.05 -2.38
C LEU A 170 -1.01 -1.18 -1.42
N ARG A 171 -0.06 -2.06 -1.17
CA ARG A 171 -0.23 -3.17 -0.23
C ARG A 171 0.44 -2.84 1.09
N THR A 172 -0.31 -2.97 2.17
CA THR A 172 0.19 -2.84 3.54
C THR A 172 -0.05 -4.11 4.33
N MET A 173 0.75 -4.34 5.36
CA MET A 173 0.67 -5.51 6.22
C MET A 173 0.69 -5.10 7.69
N PHE A 174 -0.43 -5.32 8.37
CA PHE A 174 -0.59 -4.99 9.80
C PHE A 174 -0.24 -3.54 10.13
N PRO A 175 -0.73 -2.57 9.35
CA PRO A 175 -0.44 -1.16 9.63
C PRO A 175 -1.12 -0.68 10.88
N SER A 176 -0.56 0.37 11.50
CA SER A 176 -1.17 1.11 12.60
C SER A 176 -1.69 2.46 12.11
N GLU A 177 -2.66 3.03 12.80
CA GLU A 177 -3.15 4.38 12.48
C GLU A 177 -2.11 5.43 12.85
N ILE A 178 -1.96 6.44 11.99
CA ILE A 178 -1.13 7.62 12.25
C ILE A 178 -2.06 8.77 12.66
N THR A 179 -1.74 9.45 13.76
CA THR A 179 -2.34 10.73 14.13
C THR A 179 -1.32 11.84 13.87
N LEU A 180 -1.78 12.96 13.29
CA LEU A 180 -0.93 14.09 12.92
C LEU A 180 -1.07 15.22 13.94
N ASP A 181 0.07 15.78 14.34
CA ASP A 181 0.07 16.98 15.19
C ASP A 181 -0.16 18.23 14.32
N SER A 182 -1.18 19.01 14.66
CA SER A 182 -1.56 20.24 13.96
C SER A 182 -0.53 21.38 14.10
N LEU A 183 0.43 21.26 14.98
CA LEU A 183 1.52 22.24 15.16
C LEU A 183 2.63 22.08 14.11
N HIS A 184 2.67 20.94 13.43
CA HIS A 184 3.65 20.64 12.40
C HIS A 184 3.06 20.78 10.99
N ASN A 185 3.91 21.06 10.01
CA ASN A 185 3.50 21.09 8.60
C ASN A 185 3.44 19.66 8.05
N THR A 186 2.36 18.98 8.37
CA THR A 186 2.13 17.58 7.98
C THR A 186 1.07 17.46 6.89
N MET A 187 1.23 16.52 5.96
CA MET A 187 0.29 16.22 4.90
C MET A 187 0.03 14.71 4.80
N ILE A 188 -1.24 14.35 4.71
CA ILE A 188 -1.66 12.96 4.49
C ILE A 188 -1.26 12.55 3.07
N LEU A 189 -0.71 11.34 2.91
CA LEU A 189 -0.41 10.77 1.60
C LEU A 189 -1.48 9.75 1.20
N PHE A 190 -1.77 8.80 2.09
CA PHE A 190 -2.83 7.82 1.85
C PHE A 190 -3.45 7.30 3.15
N GLN A 191 -4.64 6.75 3.02
CA GLN A 191 -5.42 6.21 4.12
C GLN A 191 -6.17 4.94 3.71
N SER A 192 -6.68 4.20 4.70
CA SER A 192 -7.59 3.08 4.47
C SER A 192 -8.92 3.56 3.88
N SER A 193 -9.77 2.63 3.44
CA SER A 193 -11.12 2.96 2.93
C SER A 193 -12.07 3.39 4.06
N ASP A 194 -13.26 3.90 3.69
CA ASP A 194 -14.35 4.20 4.62
C ASP A 194 -15.05 2.93 5.18
N HIS A 195 -14.52 1.77 4.82
CA HIS A 195 -14.92 0.47 5.34
C HIS A 195 -13.77 -0.17 6.12
N SER A 196 -13.21 0.59 7.03
CA SER A 196 -12.11 0.18 7.91
C SER A 196 -12.55 0.14 9.37
N SER A 197 -11.68 -0.32 10.22
CA SER A 197 -11.78 -0.27 11.68
C SER A 197 -10.40 -0.41 12.31
N THR A 198 -10.31 -0.21 13.61
CA THR A 198 -9.08 -0.44 14.37
C THR A 198 -9.27 -1.54 15.41
N MET A 199 -8.21 -2.26 15.70
CA MET A 199 -8.16 -3.24 16.78
C MET A 199 -7.07 -2.82 17.77
N SER A 200 -7.43 -2.61 19.03
CA SER A 200 -6.54 -2.23 20.13
C SER A 200 -6.75 -3.10 21.37
N GLU A 201 -5.79 -3.08 22.28
CA GLU A 201 -5.79 -3.78 23.56
C GLU A 201 -5.76 -5.31 23.46
N PHE A 202 -6.68 -5.92 22.72
CA PHE A 202 -6.76 -7.35 22.50
C PHE A 202 -6.69 -7.67 20.99
N TYR A 203 -5.61 -8.30 20.56
CA TYR A 203 -5.34 -8.60 19.15
C TYR A 203 -5.74 -10.03 18.81
N ASN A 204 -6.87 -10.19 18.12
CA ASN A 204 -7.30 -11.45 17.55
C ASN A 204 -6.92 -11.51 16.07
N LEU A 205 -5.84 -12.21 15.73
CA LEU A 205 -5.33 -12.34 14.37
C LEU A 205 -5.90 -13.56 13.62
N ASN A 206 -6.90 -14.22 14.16
CA ASN A 206 -7.51 -15.38 13.51
C ASN A 206 -8.18 -14.96 12.19
N PRO A 207 -7.88 -15.61 11.05
CA PRO A 207 -8.46 -15.25 9.75
C PRO A 207 -9.92 -15.70 9.57
N ASP A 208 -10.45 -16.54 10.44
CA ASP A 208 -11.84 -17.01 10.34
C ASP A 208 -12.81 -15.91 10.83
N PRO A 209 -13.70 -15.36 9.97
CA PRO A 209 -14.68 -14.34 10.36
C PRO A 209 -15.65 -14.81 11.47
N LYS A 210 -15.84 -16.12 11.64
CA LYS A 210 -16.67 -16.68 12.70
C LYS A 210 -16.02 -16.56 14.08
N VAL A 211 -14.70 -16.50 14.11
CA VAL A 211 -13.89 -16.39 15.34
C VAL A 211 -13.46 -14.96 15.59
N ASN A 212 -13.38 -14.14 14.51
CA ASN A 212 -13.00 -12.74 14.58
C ASN A 212 -14.18 -11.82 14.25
N PRO A 213 -15.00 -11.40 15.23
CA PRO A 213 -16.21 -10.64 15.00
C PRO A 213 -15.94 -9.21 14.46
N VAL A 214 -14.73 -8.67 14.64
CA VAL A 214 -14.35 -7.33 14.15
C VAL A 214 -14.48 -7.24 12.63
N PHE A 215 -14.29 -8.34 11.90
CA PHE A 215 -14.43 -8.35 10.43
C PHE A 215 -15.85 -8.00 9.94
N SER A 216 -16.85 -8.09 10.79
CA SER A 216 -18.22 -7.67 10.49
C SER A 216 -18.50 -6.19 10.83
N GLN A 217 -17.55 -5.49 11.44
CA GLN A 217 -17.71 -4.13 11.98
C GLN A 217 -16.81 -3.11 11.26
N LEU A 218 -16.37 -3.41 10.03
CA LEU A 218 -15.52 -2.53 9.22
C LEU A 218 -16.40 -1.43 8.58
N ASN A 219 -16.71 -0.39 9.35
CA ASN A 219 -17.62 0.68 8.95
C ASN A 219 -17.20 2.07 9.49
N GLU A 220 -15.96 2.20 9.91
CA GLU A 220 -15.38 3.48 10.32
C GLU A 220 -14.77 4.21 9.13
N ASN A 221 -14.55 5.52 9.29
CA ASN A 221 -13.87 6.34 8.30
C ASN A 221 -12.41 5.92 8.10
N GLY A 222 -11.85 6.30 6.96
CA GLY A 222 -10.47 5.99 6.61
C GLY A 222 -9.45 6.40 7.67
N LYS A 223 -8.47 5.54 7.91
CA LYS A 223 -7.37 5.72 8.87
C LYS A 223 -6.11 6.12 8.12
N ILE A 224 -5.38 7.12 8.61
CA ILE A 224 -4.14 7.59 7.99
C ILE A 224 -3.08 6.50 8.16
N LEU A 225 -2.47 6.07 7.06
CA LEU A 225 -1.44 5.04 7.03
C LEU A 225 -0.09 5.54 6.51
N ALA A 226 -0.08 6.69 5.82
CA ALA A 226 1.15 7.38 5.48
C ALA A 226 0.94 8.89 5.43
N ALA A 227 1.96 9.60 5.85
CA ALA A 227 1.99 11.06 5.83
C ALA A 227 3.42 11.57 5.64
N ARG A 228 3.56 12.83 5.24
CA ARG A 228 4.82 13.54 5.19
C ARG A 228 4.83 14.73 6.14
N SER A 229 6.00 15.13 6.57
CA SER A 229 6.23 16.31 7.42
C SER A 229 7.45 17.08 6.96
N GLU A 230 7.40 18.39 7.15
CA GLU A 230 8.55 19.29 7.02
C GLU A 230 9.09 19.62 8.42
N VAL A 231 10.36 19.31 8.62
CA VAL A 231 11.05 19.52 9.90
C VAL A 231 11.94 20.75 9.79
N LEU A 232 11.47 21.86 10.36
CA LEU A 232 12.19 23.13 10.31
C LEU A 232 13.22 23.20 11.46
N ASN A 233 14.47 23.39 11.11
CA ASN A 233 15.49 23.79 12.08
C ASN A 233 15.36 25.30 12.37
N ASN A 234 14.87 25.63 13.55
CA ASN A 234 14.60 27.03 13.94
C ASN A 234 15.86 27.89 14.05
N GLU A 235 17.06 27.32 14.21
CA GLU A 235 18.32 28.04 14.34
C GLU A 235 18.91 28.42 12.98
N THR A 236 18.82 27.47 12.01
CA THR A 236 19.46 27.62 10.69
C THR A 236 18.46 27.98 9.60
N GLY A 237 17.16 27.78 9.80
CA GLY A 237 16.12 27.92 8.79
C GLY A 237 16.12 26.79 7.73
N ILE A 238 16.92 25.75 7.93
CA ILE A 238 16.98 24.59 7.04
C ILE A 238 15.79 23.68 7.30
N VAL A 239 15.24 23.11 6.24
CA VAL A 239 14.08 22.22 6.29
C VAL A 239 14.48 20.82 5.84
N GLY A 240 14.33 19.83 6.71
CA GLY A 240 14.37 18.41 6.37
C GLY A 240 12.97 17.89 6.05
N GLN A 241 12.86 16.80 5.33
CA GLN A 241 11.57 16.20 5.02
C GLN A 241 11.52 14.74 5.49
N VAL A 242 10.39 14.36 6.07
CA VAL A 242 10.17 12.99 6.55
C VAL A 242 8.89 12.45 5.94
N ILE A 243 8.97 11.26 5.34
CA ILE A 243 7.80 10.48 4.90
C ILE A 243 7.70 9.26 5.80
N LEU A 244 6.58 9.12 6.50
CA LEU A 244 6.28 7.99 7.36
C LEU A 244 5.21 7.11 6.71
N ILE A 245 5.48 5.79 6.70
CA ILE A 245 4.49 4.74 6.41
C ILE A 245 4.36 3.88 7.67
N SER A 246 3.15 3.66 8.18
CA SER A 246 2.91 2.90 9.40
C SER A 246 3.00 1.37 9.21
N ASP A 247 3.92 0.94 8.35
CA ASP A 247 4.14 -0.47 8.01
C ASP A 247 5.63 -0.72 7.72
N SER A 248 6.33 -1.41 8.62
CA SER A 248 7.73 -1.80 8.42
C SER A 248 7.91 -2.82 7.30
N LYS A 249 6.85 -3.56 6.96
CA LYS A 249 6.88 -4.55 5.88
C LYS A 249 6.54 -3.96 4.51
N PHE A 250 6.26 -2.68 4.43
CA PHE A 250 5.93 -2.00 3.18
C PHE A 250 7.04 -2.12 2.13
N PHE A 251 8.30 -2.08 2.57
CA PHE A 251 9.48 -2.24 1.73
C PHE A 251 10.08 -3.65 1.77
N ALA A 252 9.70 -4.45 2.77
CA ALA A 252 10.32 -5.73 3.05
C ALA A 252 9.96 -6.80 1.99
N ASP A 253 10.91 -7.68 1.70
CA ASP A 253 10.75 -8.75 0.70
C ASP A 253 9.64 -9.73 1.07
N ASN A 254 9.40 -9.93 2.38
CA ASN A 254 8.33 -10.76 2.94
C ASN A 254 7.01 -9.99 3.14
N GLY A 255 6.89 -8.81 2.55
CA GLY A 255 5.74 -7.91 2.65
C GLY A 255 5.39 -7.23 1.35
N GLY A 256 5.18 -5.93 1.41
CA GLY A 256 4.87 -5.09 0.26
C GLY A 256 6.02 -4.89 -0.73
N GLY A 257 7.27 -5.23 -0.34
CA GLY A 257 8.45 -5.12 -1.19
C GLY A 257 8.45 -6.00 -2.43
N GLY A 258 7.50 -6.92 -2.58
CA GLY A 258 7.23 -7.65 -3.83
C GLY A 258 6.17 -7.00 -4.72
N SER A 259 5.52 -5.91 -4.27
CA SER A 259 4.46 -5.23 -5.02
C SER A 259 5.05 -4.18 -5.97
N PRO A 260 4.75 -4.25 -7.29
CA PRO A 260 5.21 -3.24 -8.24
C PRO A 260 4.76 -1.81 -7.88
N GLU A 261 3.56 -1.64 -7.35
CA GLU A 261 3.04 -0.33 -6.99
C GLU A 261 3.71 0.26 -5.74
N ASN A 262 4.05 -0.58 -4.76
CA ASN A 262 4.85 -0.12 -3.63
C ASN A 262 6.23 0.38 -4.09
N HIS A 263 6.83 -0.29 -5.10
CA HIS A 263 8.08 0.19 -5.70
C HIS A 263 7.92 1.55 -6.39
N ILE A 264 6.79 1.76 -7.08
CA ILE A 264 6.49 3.03 -7.73
C ILE A 264 6.33 4.13 -6.69
N PHE A 265 5.63 3.86 -5.59
CA PHE A 265 5.51 4.80 -4.48
C PHE A 265 6.89 5.21 -3.93
N VAL A 266 7.78 4.25 -3.66
CA VAL A 266 9.13 4.55 -3.14
C VAL A 266 9.92 5.40 -4.11
N LEU A 267 9.86 5.08 -5.42
CA LEU A 267 10.51 5.89 -6.46
C LEU A 267 9.93 7.30 -6.53
N ASN A 268 8.60 7.44 -6.42
CA ASN A 268 7.94 8.74 -6.38
C ASN A 268 8.35 9.55 -5.14
N ALA A 269 8.39 8.89 -3.98
CA ALA A 269 8.82 9.52 -2.72
C ALA A 269 10.25 10.05 -2.81
N ILE A 270 11.19 9.25 -3.34
CA ILE A 270 12.57 9.69 -3.54
C ILE A 270 12.64 10.85 -4.55
N ASP A 271 11.96 10.75 -5.69
CA ASP A 271 11.94 11.82 -6.70
C ASP A 271 11.38 13.13 -6.15
N PHE A 272 10.32 13.04 -5.36
CA PHE A 272 9.73 14.18 -4.67
C PHE A 272 10.74 14.85 -3.72
N LEU A 273 11.40 14.05 -2.88
CA LEU A 273 12.39 14.51 -1.90
C LEU A 273 13.65 15.12 -2.57
N LEU A 274 13.97 14.68 -3.77
CA LEU A 274 15.05 15.24 -4.60
C LEU A 274 14.63 16.47 -5.41
N GLY A 275 13.35 16.87 -5.36
CA GLY A 275 12.80 17.98 -6.14
C GLY A 275 12.47 17.64 -7.60
N ASP A 276 12.51 16.38 -7.99
CA ASP A 276 12.29 15.88 -9.37
C ASP A 276 10.81 15.50 -9.62
N SER A 277 9.86 16.29 -9.13
CA SER A 277 8.41 16.00 -9.23
C SER A 277 7.89 15.85 -10.67
N GLU A 278 8.57 16.41 -11.66
CA GLU A 278 8.22 16.20 -13.08
C GLU A 278 8.33 14.73 -13.51
N LEU A 279 9.26 13.97 -12.94
CA LEU A 279 9.42 12.54 -13.24
C LEU A 279 8.25 11.70 -12.75
N ILE A 280 7.62 12.11 -11.66
CA ILE A 280 6.44 11.43 -11.11
C ILE A 280 5.29 11.54 -12.11
N SER A 281 5.04 12.74 -12.64
CA SER A 281 3.97 12.98 -13.62
C SER A 281 4.16 12.19 -14.93
N LEU A 282 5.39 11.90 -15.31
CA LEU A 282 5.70 11.07 -16.48
C LEU A 282 5.46 9.58 -16.19
N ARG A 283 5.80 9.12 -14.98
CA ARG A 283 5.61 7.72 -14.57
C ARG A 283 4.13 7.39 -14.42
N SER A 284 3.33 8.27 -13.86
CA SER A 284 1.89 8.09 -13.69
C SER A 284 1.14 7.87 -15.02
N ARG A 285 1.67 8.39 -16.13
CA ARG A 285 1.11 8.18 -17.47
C ARG A 285 1.45 6.83 -18.10
N GLU A 286 2.48 6.14 -17.61
CA GLU A 286 2.90 4.82 -18.12
C GLU A 286 2.17 3.66 -17.44
N ILE A 287 1.46 3.92 -16.33
CA ILE A 287 0.66 2.90 -15.63
C ILE A 287 -0.65 2.73 -16.41
N THR A 288 -0.65 1.78 -17.35
CA THR A 288 -1.81 1.47 -18.21
C THR A 288 -2.60 0.25 -17.73
N ASN A 289 -2.17 -0.39 -16.66
CA ASN A 289 -2.78 -1.60 -16.15
C ASN A 289 -3.84 -1.25 -15.09
N ARG A 290 -5.00 -0.73 -15.56
CA ARG A 290 -6.13 -0.49 -14.65
C ARG A 290 -6.76 -1.83 -14.31
N PRO A 291 -6.76 -2.25 -13.03
CA PRO A 291 -7.57 -3.38 -12.62
C PRO A 291 -9.03 -3.06 -12.93
N LEU A 292 -9.76 -4.08 -13.40
CA LEU A 292 -11.21 -3.94 -13.59
C LEU A 292 -11.84 -3.69 -12.21
N GLU A 293 -12.72 -2.70 -12.13
CA GLU A 293 -13.50 -2.45 -10.92
C GLU A 293 -14.20 -3.75 -10.48
N GLU A 294 -14.00 -4.12 -9.23
CA GLU A 294 -14.72 -5.26 -8.67
C GLU A 294 -16.20 -4.92 -8.57
N LEU A 295 -17.02 -5.70 -9.28
CA LEU A 295 -18.47 -5.58 -9.17
C LEU A 295 -18.91 -6.03 -7.78
N GLU A 296 -19.88 -5.34 -7.21
CA GLU A 296 -20.59 -5.79 -6.00
C GLU A 296 -21.14 -7.22 -6.18
N ASP A 297 -21.18 -7.98 -5.11
CA ASP A 297 -21.58 -9.39 -5.18
C ASP A 297 -22.97 -9.58 -5.77
N ASP A 298 -23.91 -8.68 -5.50
CA ASP A 298 -25.23 -8.68 -6.10
C ASP A 298 -25.19 -8.43 -7.62
N ALA A 299 -24.32 -7.53 -8.07
CA ALA A 299 -24.11 -7.28 -9.49
C ALA A 299 -23.45 -8.47 -10.19
N LYS A 300 -22.50 -9.15 -9.54
CA LYS A 300 -21.87 -10.41 -10.05
C LYS A 300 -22.94 -11.48 -10.29
N VAL A 301 -23.87 -11.64 -9.35
CA VAL A 301 -24.98 -12.60 -9.47
C VAL A 301 -25.92 -12.22 -10.62
N GLN A 302 -26.28 -10.95 -10.74
CA GLN A 302 -27.14 -10.46 -11.82
C GLN A 302 -26.50 -10.68 -13.20
N TRP A 303 -25.24 -10.33 -13.38
CA TRP A 303 -24.52 -10.53 -14.62
C TRP A 303 -24.37 -12.01 -14.97
N LYS A 304 -24.14 -12.87 -13.97
CA LYS A 304 -24.09 -14.34 -14.15
C LYS A 304 -25.41 -14.86 -14.73
N TRP A 305 -26.55 -14.47 -14.14
CA TRP A 305 -27.85 -14.90 -14.61
C TRP A 305 -28.21 -14.27 -15.96
N ALA A 306 -27.85 -13.03 -16.20
CA ALA A 306 -28.06 -12.38 -17.49
C ALA A 306 -27.32 -13.14 -18.61
N ASN A 307 -26.07 -13.51 -18.41
CA ASN A 307 -25.28 -14.25 -19.40
C ASN A 307 -25.82 -15.66 -19.68
N ILE A 308 -26.48 -16.29 -18.73
CA ILE A 308 -27.09 -17.62 -18.91
C ILE A 308 -28.45 -17.51 -19.61
N LEU A 309 -29.28 -16.54 -19.21
CA LEU A 309 -30.67 -16.44 -19.68
C LEU A 309 -30.80 -15.70 -21.01
N LEU A 310 -30.03 -14.64 -21.25
CA LEU A 310 -30.12 -13.83 -22.47
C LEU A 310 -29.92 -14.64 -23.76
N PRO A 311 -28.88 -15.46 -23.90
CA PRO A 311 -28.70 -16.27 -25.12
C PRO A 311 -29.87 -17.23 -25.35
N SER A 312 -30.37 -17.85 -24.28
CA SER A 312 -31.51 -18.79 -24.38
C SER A 312 -32.79 -18.08 -24.81
N LEU A 313 -33.07 -16.88 -24.29
CA LEU A 313 -34.20 -16.04 -24.67
C LEU A 313 -34.10 -15.61 -26.15
N PHE A 314 -32.90 -15.24 -26.60
CA PHE A 314 -32.69 -14.90 -28.02
C PHE A 314 -32.98 -16.07 -28.95
N ILE A 315 -32.53 -17.29 -28.61
CA ILE A 315 -32.79 -18.50 -29.43
C ILE A 315 -34.30 -18.79 -29.48
N VAL A 316 -35.00 -18.75 -28.35
CA VAL A 316 -36.45 -18.95 -28.27
C VAL A 316 -37.19 -17.86 -29.04
N GLY A 317 -36.82 -16.59 -28.85
CA GLY A 317 -37.42 -15.45 -29.58
C GLY A 317 -37.24 -15.57 -31.09
N PHE A 318 -36.04 -15.93 -31.53
CA PHE A 318 -35.77 -16.18 -32.96
C PHE A 318 -36.58 -17.34 -33.50
N GLY A 319 -36.73 -18.44 -32.75
CA GLY A 319 -37.58 -19.58 -33.10
C GLY A 319 -39.04 -19.16 -33.29
N PHE A 320 -39.61 -18.32 -32.40
CA PHE A 320 -40.98 -17.80 -32.54
C PHE A 320 -41.15 -16.92 -33.79
N ILE A 321 -40.19 -16.04 -34.06
CA ILE A 321 -40.21 -15.17 -35.24
C ILE A 321 -40.20 -16.01 -36.52
N ARG A 322 -39.35 -17.01 -36.56
CA ARG A 322 -39.25 -17.94 -37.70
C ARG A 322 -40.55 -18.74 -37.92
N LEU A 323 -41.10 -19.30 -36.84
CA LEU A 323 -42.39 -20.03 -36.90
C LEU A 323 -43.54 -19.15 -37.39
N ARG A 324 -43.62 -17.86 -36.95
CA ARG A 324 -44.61 -16.91 -37.47
C ARG A 324 -44.37 -16.62 -38.95
N GLY A 325 -43.11 -16.44 -39.36
CA GLY A 325 -42.77 -16.21 -40.77
C GLY A 325 -43.16 -17.39 -41.66
N GLU A 326 -42.94 -18.65 -41.22
CA GLU A 326 -43.36 -19.85 -41.95
C GLU A 326 -44.87 -20.01 -42.03
N LYS A 327 -45.63 -19.74 -40.96
CA LYS A 327 -47.07 -19.72 -40.96
C LYS A 327 -47.65 -18.68 -41.92
N ASN A 328 -47.11 -17.47 -41.93
CA ASN A 328 -47.55 -16.39 -42.83
C ASN A 328 -47.21 -16.75 -44.31
N ARG A 329 -46.11 -17.39 -44.57
CA ARG A 329 -45.76 -17.88 -45.93
C ARG A 329 -46.71 -19.00 -46.39
N ALA A 330 -47.03 -19.93 -45.48
CA ALA A 330 -48.00 -21.01 -45.80
C ALA A 330 -49.38 -20.48 -46.13
N ALA A 331 -49.89 -19.52 -45.33
CA ALA A 331 -51.18 -18.84 -45.56
C ALA A 331 -51.19 -18.04 -46.89
N MET A 332 -50.08 -17.39 -47.24
CA MET A 332 -49.97 -16.63 -48.49
C MET A 332 -49.89 -17.55 -49.71
N LEU A 333 -49.32 -18.75 -49.56
CA LEU A 333 -49.32 -19.77 -50.63
C LEU A 333 -50.70 -20.42 -50.82
N GLU A 334 -51.45 -20.63 -49.74
CA GLU A 334 -52.82 -21.16 -49.78
C GLU A 334 -53.75 -20.20 -50.52
N GLU A 335 -53.63 -18.89 -50.28
CA GLU A 335 -54.39 -17.82 -50.95
C GLU A 335 -54.03 -17.65 -52.44
N LEU A 336 -52.87 -18.11 -52.88
CA LEU A 336 -52.39 -18.05 -54.27
C LEU A 336 -52.81 -19.27 -55.11
N TYR A 337 -53.22 -20.37 -54.49
CA TYR A 337 -53.55 -21.61 -55.15
C TYR A 337 -55.07 -21.99 -55.13
N ASP A 338 -55.88 -21.20 -54.38
CA ASP A 338 -57.33 -21.19 -54.47
C ASP A 338 -57.78 -20.11 -55.49
#